data_d8fc306c2c35ccc8ce9532e7f27d7ae2
#
_entry.id   d8fc306c2c35ccc8ce9532e7f27d7ae2
#
_cell.length_a   1.000
_cell.length_b   1.000
_cell.length_c   1.000
_cell.angle_alpha   90.00
_cell.angle_beta   90.00
_cell.angle_gamma   90.00
#
_symmetry.space_group_name_H-M   'P 1'
#
loop_
_entity.id
_entity.type
_entity.pdbx_description
1 polymer ?
#
loop_
_entity_poly.entity_id
_entity_poly.type
_entity_poly.pdbx_seq_one_letter_code
_entity_poly.pdbx_strand_id
1 'polypeptide(L)'
;RPPVPGLRQTQARYTHITEPYIRRRIGREQEKSVMEIFKEFIFEAAHRLPNVPVGHKCSRLHGHSWRGAIYVEGPVDPHAGWVMDFGEIKQKFSPIYERLDHHYLNDVPGLENPTSEVVARWIWQQLKPVLPELSKVIVHETCTSGAIYRGEGCEAGG
;
A
#
# COMPACT_ATOMS: atom_id res chain seq x y z
N ARG A 1 -71.68 35.17 35.10
CA ARG A 1 -70.25 34.97 34.85
C ARG A 1 -69.93 35.45 33.46
N PRO A 2 -68.93 36.32 33.23
CA PRO A 2 -68.54 36.81 31.89
C PRO A 2 -67.75 35.78 31.14
N PRO A 3 -67.72 35.81 29.78
CA PRO A 3 -66.96 34.87 28.96
C PRO A 3 -65.51 35.21 28.91
N VAL A 4 -64.62 34.14 28.85
CA VAL A 4 -63.21 34.22 28.77
C VAL A 4 -62.74 34.61 27.35
N PRO A 5 -61.77 35.53 27.16
CA PRO A 5 -61.34 35.95 25.86
C PRO A 5 -60.49 34.83 25.18
N GLY A 6 -60.67 34.65 23.87
CA GLY A 6 -60.09 33.59 23.07
C GLY A 6 -58.60 33.65 22.97
N LEU A 7 -58.00 32.46 23.11
CA LEU A 7 -56.56 32.13 22.76
C LEU A 7 -56.39 32.27 21.23
N ARG A 8 -55.64 33.26 20.82
CA ARG A 8 -55.14 33.33 19.43
C ARG A 8 -54.18 32.18 19.18
N GLN A 9 -54.58 31.27 18.33
CA GLN A 9 -53.67 30.28 17.76
C GLN A 9 -52.63 31.00 16.88
N THR A 10 -51.42 31.13 17.37
CA THR A 10 -50.26 31.46 16.54
C THR A 10 -49.89 30.24 15.70
N GLN A 11 -50.34 30.24 14.44
CA GLN A 11 -49.81 29.29 13.44
C GLN A 11 -48.33 29.57 13.25
N ALA A 12 -47.47 28.68 13.77
CA ALA A 12 -46.06 28.64 13.44
C ALA A 12 -45.93 28.37 11.93
N ARG A 13 -45.45 29.37 11.21
CA ARG A 13 -45.06 29.23 9.80
C ARG A 13 -43.89 28.29 9.76
N TYR A 14 -44.11 27.02 9.44
CA TYR A 14 -43.06 26.13 8.96
C TYR A 14 -42.59 26.67 7.62
N THR A 15 -41.47 27.39 7.64
CA THR A 15 -40.77 27.75 6.43
C THR A 15 -40.28 26.46 5.76
N HIS A 16 -40.76 26.24 4.54
CA HIS A 16 -40.32 25.18 3.68
C HIS A 16 -38.79 25.22 3.58
N ILE A 17 -38.12 24.30 4.25
CA ILE A 17 -36.73 23.98 3.97
C ILE A 17 -36.72 23.29 2.61
N THR A 18 -36.33 24.05 1.59
CA THR A 18 -36.41 23.62 0.19
C THR A 18 -35.54 22.38 -0.04
N GLU A 19 -36.09 21.40 -0.75
CA GLU A 19 -35.41 20.15 -1.15
C GLU A 19 -33.93 20.26 -1.59
N PRO A 20 -33.46 21.37 -2.19
CA PRO A 20 -32.06 21.51 -2.55
C PRO A 20 -31.09 21.50 -1.36
N TYR A 21 -31.52 21.89 -0.17
CA TYR A 21 -30.65 21.90 1.02
C TYR A 21 -30.43 20.48 1.59
N ILE A 22 -31.45 19.64 1.49
CA ILE A 22 -31.38 18.23 1.92
C ILE A 22 -30.56 17.43 0.91
N ARG A 23 -30.70 17.66 -0.40
CA ARG A 23 -29.90 17.00 -1.43
C ARG A 23 -28.42 17.37 -1.36
N ARG A 24 -28.05 18.59 -0.97
CA ARG A 24 -26.63 18.96 -0.75
C ARG A 24 -26.01 18.30 0.47
N ARG A 25 -26.80 17.85 1.44
CA ARG A 25 -26.28 17.14 2.63
C ARG A 25 -26.16 15.63 2.45
N ILE A 26 -26.97 15.05 1.54
CA ILE A 26 -26.95 13.61 1.23
C ILE A 26 -25.94 13.30 0.11
N GLY A 27 -25.55 14.29 -0.68
CA GLY A 27 -24.62 14.16 -1.82
C GLY A 27 -23.16 14.48 -1.53
N ARG A 28 -22.72 14.57 -0.27
CA ARG A 28 -21.31 14.30 0.02
C ARG A 28 -21.15 12.78 -0.04
N GLU A 29 -20.75 12.27 -1.21
CA GLU A 29 -19.99 11.04 -1.24
C GLU A 29 -19.00 11.15 -0.08
N GLN A 30 -19.10 10.25 0.89
CA GLN A 30 -18.03 10.09 1.87
C GLN A 30 -16.80 9.83 0.99
N GLU A 31 -15.92 10.81 0.87
CA GLU A 31 -14.59 10.58 0.33
C GLU A 31 -14.07 9.38 1.08
N LYS A 32 -14.07 8.22 0.40
CA LYS A 32 -13.55 7.00 0.99
C LYS A 32 -12.11 7.31 1.31
N SER A 33 -11.78 7.42 2.59
CA SER A 33 -10.41 7.67 3.00
C SER A 33 -9.54 6.57 2.42
N VAL A 34 -8.64 6.95 1.53
CA VAL A 34 -7.64 6.04 0.98
C VAL A 34 -6.53 5.93 2.00
N MET A 35 -6.13 4.73 2.32
CA MET A 35 -5.08 4.46 3.30
C MET A 35 -4.06 3.50 2.71
N GLU A 36 -2.80 3.73 3.00
CA GLU A 36 -1.71 2.80 2.69
C GLU A 36 -1.38 2.01 3.94
N ILE A 37 -1.39 0.68 3.84
CA ILE A 37 -0.97 -0.25 4.89
C ILE A 37 0.23 -1.05 4.42
N PHE A 38 0.98 -1.66 5.33
CA PHE A 38 2.17 -2.42 4.95
C PHE A 38 2.36 -3.69 5.78
N LYS A 39 3.07 -4.64 5.18
CA LYS A 39 3.56 -5.86 5.82
C LYS A 39 5.07 -5.96 5.64
N GLU A 40 5.80 -6.01 6.75
CA GLU A 40 7.25 -6.23 6.73
C GLU A 40 7.61 -7.71 6.62
N PHE A 41 8.78 -7.97 6.08
CA PHE A 41 9.39 -9.29 5.98
C PHE A 41 10.91 -9.23 6.13
N ILE A 42 11.52 -10.34 6.49
CA ILE A 42 12.96 -10.51 6.57
C ILE A 42 13.28 -11.83 5.89
N PHE A 43 14.37 -11.86 5.11
CA PHE A 43 14.90 -13.09 4.52
C PHE A 43 16.42 -13.08 4.52
N GLU A 44 17.01 -14.25 4.65
CA GLU A 44 18.45 -14.44 4.61
C GLU A 44 18.86 -14.89 3.20
N ALA A 45 19.74 -14.15 2.55
CA ALA A 45 20.17 -14.53 1.20
C ALA A 45 21.59 -14.07 0.92
N ALA A 46 22.28 -14.91 0.14
CA ALA A 46 23.60 -14.60 -0.41
C ALA A 46 23.47 -14.01 -1.81
N HIS A 47 24.40 -13.16 -2.18
CA HIS A 47 24.52 -12.62 -3.52
C HIS A 47 25.95 -12.17 -3.86
N ARG A 48 26.17 -11.84 -5.12
CA ARG A 48 27.29 -11.04 -5.61
C ARG A 48 26.79 -10.08 -6.67
N LEU A 49 27.51 -8.99 -6.90
CA LEU A 49 27.20 -8.03 -7.95
C LEU A 49 28.22 -8.19 -9.09
N PRO A 50 27.90 -8.92 -10.17
CA PRO A 50 28.83 -9.14 -11.28
C PRO A 50 29.13 -7.88 -12.10
N ASN A 51 28.22 -6.90 -12.11
CA ASN A 51 28.29 -5.71 -12.97
C ASN A 51 28.95 -4.49 -12.29
N VAL A 52 29.54 -4.66 -11.10
CA VAL A 52 30.27 -3.58 -10.44
C VAL A 52 31.70 -3.46 -10.98
N PRO A 53 32.34 -2.27 -10.82
CA PRO A 53 33.72 -2.07 -11.24
C PRO A 53 34.71 -3.10 -10.66
N VAL A 54 35.78 -3.39 -11.41
CA VAL A 54 36.84 -4.32 -10.97
C VAL A 54 37.41 -3.90 -9.62
N GLY A 55 37.51 -4.84 -8.69
CA GLY A 55 37.99 -4.58 -7.33
C GLY A 55 36.92 -4.14 -6.33
N HIS A 56 35.66 -3.92 -6.76
CA HIS A 56 34.57 -3.59 -5.84
C HIS A 56 34.29 -4.75 -4.90
N LYS A 57 34.12 -4.45 -3.59
CA LYS A 57 33.91 -5.48 -2.55
C LYS A 57 32.72 -6.39 -2.81
N CYS A 58 31.63 -5.84 -3.36
CA CYS A 58 30.40 -6.58 -3.64
C CYS A 58 30.47 -7.50 -4.87
N SER A 59 31.59 -7.52 -5.63
CA SER A 59 31.80 -8.52 -6.66
C SER A 59 32.05 -9.93 -6.09
N ARG A 60 32.41 -10.00 -4.81
CA ARG A 60 32.63 -11.27 -4.10
C ARG A 60 31.31 -11.76 -3.51
N LEU A 61 31.19 -13.10 -3.38
CA LEU A 61 30.04 -13.70 -2.69
C LEU A 61 29.97 -13.23 -1.24
N HIS A 62 28.83 -12.75 -0.83
CA HIS A 62 28.51 -12.34 0.54
C HIS A 62 27.02 -12.46 0.80
N GLY A 63 26.54 -12.25 2.02
CA GLY A 63 25.15 -12.37 2.38
C GLY A 63 24.68 -11.28 3.32
N HIS A 64 23.37 -11.13 3.38
CA HIS A 64 22.68 -10.16 4.22
C HIS A 64 21.41 -10.74 4.84
N SER A 65 21.04 -10.21 6.00
CA SER A 65 19.67 -10.26 6.51
C SER A 65 18.87 -9.14 5.83
N TRP A 66 18.29 -9.48 4.71
CA TRP A 66 17.47 -8.55 3.93
C TRP A 66 16.19 -8.22 4.69
N ARG A 67 15.81 -6.96 4.68
CA ARG A 67 14.52 -6.51 5.22
C ARG A 67 13.74 -5.80 4.15
N GLY A 68 12.43 -5.96 4.18
CA GLY A 68 11.59 -5.25 3.25
C GLY A 68 10.17 -5.07 3.75
N ALA A 69 9.39 -4.32 2.96
CA ALA A 69 7.99 -4.11 3.22
C ALA A 69 7.21 -4.03 1.91
N ILE A 70 6.05 -4.65 1.93
CA ILE A 70 5.04 -4.59 0.87
C ILE A 70 3.96 -3.65 1.33
N TYR A 71 3.66 -2.64 0.53
CA TYR A 71 2.62 -1.65 0.78
C TYR A 71 1.46 -1.87 -0.17
N VAL A 72 0.25 -1.79 0.34
CA VAL A 72 -0.98 -1.79 -0.44
C VAL A 72 -1.79 -0.55 -0.10
N GLU A 73 -2.45 0.01 -1.10
CA GLU A 73 -3.26 1.22 -0.97
C GLU A 73 -4.68 0.95 -1.43
N GLY A 74 -5.65 1.43 -0.68
CA GLY A 74 -7.05 1.30 -1.04
C GLY A 74 -7.98 2.00 -0.07
N PRO A 75 -9.28 2.00 -0.38
CA PRO A 75 -10.29 2.51 0.53
C PRO A 75 -10.42 1.60 1.75
N VAL A 76 -10.62 2.20 2.92
CA VAL A 76 -10.98 1.47 4.12
C VAL A 76 -12.41 0.94 3.98
N ASP A 77 -12.60 -0.37 4.13
CA ASP A 77 -13.93 -0.97 4.18
C ASP A 77 -14.68 -0.45 5.42
N PRO A 78 -15.86 0.13 5.27
CA PRO A 78 -16.57 0.76 6.40
C PRO A 78 -17.11 -0.24 7.43
N HIS A 79 -17.24 -1.53 7.08
CA HIS A 79 -17.72 -2.56 7.98
C HIS A 79 -16.56 -3.26 8.69
N ALA A 80 -15.54 -3.69 7.94
CA ALA A 80 -14.38 -4.39 8.48
C ALA A 80 -13.36 -3.43 9.13
N GLY A 81 -13.32 -2.16 8.72
CA GLY A 81 -12.40 -1.14 9.23
C GLY A 81 -10.95 -1.27 8.73
N TRP A 82 -10.72 -2.01 7.65
CA TRP A 82 -9.39 -2.21 7.06
C TRP A 82 -9.37 -1.98 5.54
N VAL A 83 -8.19 -1.82 4.98
CA VAL A 83 -7.94 -1.83 3.52
C VAL A 83 -7.90 -3.26 3.00
N MET A 84 -7.16 -4.14 3.68
CA MET A 84 -6.95 -5.55 3.34
C MET A 84 -6.47 -6.29 4.58
N ASP A 85 -6.76 -7.61 4.66
CA ASP A 85 -6.20 -8.47 5.70
C ASP A 85 -4.68 -8.66 5.49
N PHE A 86 -3.89 -8.44 6.53
CA PHE A 86 -2.45 -8.70 6.50
C PHE A 86 -2.08 -10.15 6.21
N GLY A 87 -2.97 -11.10 6.55
CA GLY A 87 -2.84 -12.52 6.19
C GLY A 87 -2.90 -12.75 4.69
N GLU A 88 -3.76 -12.00 3.99
CA GLU A 88 -3.87 -12.06 2.53
C GLU A 88 -2.59 -11.56 1.85
N ILE A 89 -2.03 -10.44 2.31
CA ILE A 89 -0.73 -9.93 1.82
C ILE A 89 0.34 -10.99 2.01
N LYS A 90 0.41 -11.60 3.20
CA LYS A 90 1.37 -12.67 3.51
C LYS A 90 1.21 -13.86 2.57
N GLN A 91 -0.02 -14.32 2.37
CA GLN A 91 -0.31 -15.47 1.51
C GLN A 91 0.11 -15.24 0.06
N LYS A 92 -0.19 -14.06 -0.49
CA LYS A 92 0.19 -13.69 -1.86
C LYS A 92 1.72 -13.55 -2.02
N PHE A 93 2.41 -13.12 -0.98
CA PHE A 93 3.87 -12.97 -1.00
C PHE A 93 4.62 -14.28 -0.75
N SER A 94 4.04 -15.27 -0.07
CA SER A 94 4.72 -16.52 0.33
C SER A 94 5.47 -17.21 -0.81
N PRO A 95 4.92 -17.40 -2.03
CA PRO A 95 5.64 -18.04 -3.12
C PRO A 95 6.86 -17.25 -3.62
N ILE A 96 6.84 -15.92 -3.44
CA ILE A 96 7.95 -15.04 -3.79
C ILE A 96 9.02 -15.13 -2.71
N TYR A 97 8.60 -15.09 -1.45
CA TYR A 97 9.47 -15.24 -0.29
C TYR A 97 10.27 -16.54 -0.33
N GLU A 98 9.64 -17.67 -0.64
CA GLU A 98 10.29 -18.99 -0.76
C GLU A 98 11.39 -19.05 -1.83
N ARG A 99 11.34 -18.16 -2.81
CA ARG A 99 12.39 -18.05 -3.85
C ARG A 99 13.56 -17.16 -3.43
N LEU A 100 13.41 -16.39 -2.36
CA LEU A 100 14.43 -15.44 -1.87
C LEU A 100 15.13 -15.98 -0.62
N ASP A 101 14.36 -16.52 0.33
CA ASP A 101 14.88 -16.90 1.63
C ASP A 101 15.78 -18.14 1.55
N HIS A 102 16.99 -18.03 2.13
CA HIS A 102 18.03 -19.07 2.12
C HIS A 102 18.48 -19.49 0.71
N HIS A 103 18.43 -18.56 -0.25
CA HIS A 103 18.90 -18.81 -1.63
C HIS A 103 20.08 -17.93 -2.00
N TYR A 104 20.81 -18.37 -3.03
CA TYR A 104 21.76 -17.52 -3.77
C TYR A 104 20.98 -16.73 -4.82
N LEU A 105 20.80 -15.43 -4.60
CA LEU A 105 19.89 -14.61 -5.42
C LEU A 105 20.26 -14.59 -6.91
N ASN A 106 21.56 -14.69 -7.23
CA ASN A 106 22.00 -14.70 -8.62
C ASN A 106 21.52 -15.93 -9.43
N ASP A 107 21.07 -17.00 -8.77
CA ASP A 107 20.49 -18.18 -9.42
C ASP A 107 18.98 -18.03 -9.64
N VAL A 108 18.36 -16.99 -9.07
CA VAL A 108 16.93 -16.71 -9.27
C VAL A 108 16.74 -16.00 -10.61
N PRO A 109 15.95 -16.55 -11.55
CA PRO A 109 15.71 -15.91 -12.84
C PRO A 109 15.19 -14.47 -12.71
N GLY A 110 15.89 -13.52 -13.34
CA GLY A 110 15.63 -12.08 -13.24
C GLY A 110 16.39 -11.37 -12.13
N LEU A 111 17.20 -12.09 -11.35
CA LEU A 111 18.09 -11.55 -10.31
C LEU A 111 19.58 -11.83 -10.61
N GLU A 112 19.98 -11.81 -11.86
CA GLU A 112 21.39 -12.09 -12.27
C GLU A 112 22.37 -11.05 -11.73
N ASN A 113 21.91 -9.82 -11.43
CA ASN A 113 22.68 -8.77 -10.74
C ASN A 113 21.83 -8.16 -9.61
N PRO A 114 21.68 -8.83 -8.47
CA PRO A 114 20.70 -8.54 -7.44
C PRO A 114 21.12 -7.39 -6.51
N THR A 115 21.10 -6.16 -7.03
CA THR A 115 21.16 -4.95 -6.20
C THR A 115 19.81 -4.76 -5.49
N SER A 116 19.76 -3.93 -4.46
CA SER A 116 18.49 -3.60 -3.76
C SER A 116 17.40 -3.12 -4.71
N GLU A 117 17.78 -2.33 -5.72
CA GLU A 117 16.87 -1.78 -6.74
C GLU A 117 16.30 -2.89 -7.64
N VAL A 118 17.17 -3.82 -8.07
CA VAL A 118 16.76 -4.97 -8.91
C VAL A 118 15.85 -5.89 -8.11
N VAL A 119 16.19 -6.20 -6.86
CA VAL A 119 15.36 -7.05 -5.99
C VAL A 119 14.00 -6.40 -5.73
N ALA A 120 13.94 -5.10 -5.43
CA ALA A 120 12.68 -4.39 -5.19
C ALA A 120 11.77 -4.42 -6.42
N ARG A 121 12.33 -4.14 -7.61
CA ARG A 121 11.60 -4.21 -8.88
C ARG A 121 11.15 -5.63 -9.22
N TRP A 122 12.00 -6.63 -8.99
CA TRP A 122 11.67 -8.04 -9.22
C TRP A 122 10.51 -8.50 -8.33
N ILE A 123 10.52 -8.17 -7.03
CA ILE A 123 9.40 -8.46 -6.12
C ILE A 123 8.12 -7.81 -6.63
N TRP A 124 8.18 -6.55 -7.05
CA TRP A 124 7.04 -5.84 -7.62
C TRP A 124 6.46 -6.57 -8.83
N GLN A 125 7.30 -6.96 -9.79
CA GLN A 125 6.87 -7.63 -11.02
C GLN A 125 6.19 -8.97 -10.75
N GLN A 126 6.66 -9.72 -9.74
CA GLN A 126 6.05 -10.99 -9.34
C GLN A 126 4.73 -10.77 -8.59
N LEU A 127 4.64 -9.73 -7.77
CA LEU A 127 3.52 -9.54 -6.84
C LEU A 127 2.38 -8.73 -7.45
N LYS A 128 2.65 -7.71 -8.28
CA LYS A 128 1.63 -6.81 -8.85
C LYS A 128 0.50 -7.52 -9.58
N PRO A 129 0.73 -8.59 -10.37
CA PRO A 129 -0.34 -9.32 -11.05
C PRO A 129 -1.34 -10.02 -10.11
N VAL A 130 -0.90 -10.39 -8.90
CA VAL A 130 -1.72 -11.10 -7.91
C VAL A 130 -2.16 -10.20 -6.75
N LEU A 131 -1.60 -9.00 -6.66
CA LEU A 131 -1.92 -7.98 -5.66
C LEU A 131 -2.06 -6.61 -6.35
N PRO A 132 -3.20 -6.37 -7.03
CA PRO A 132 -3.43 -5.12 -7.78
C PRO A 132 -3.32 -3.85 -6.94
N GLU A 133 -3.62 -3.92 -5.63
CA GLU A 133 -3.53 -2.83 -4.66
C GLU A 133 -2.10 -2.48 -4.25
N LEU A 134 -1.09 -3.25 -4.72
CA LEU A 134 0.32 -2.98 -4.44
C LEU A 134 0.70 -1.55 -4.86
N SER A 135 1.14 -0.74 -3.90
CA SER A 135 1.51 0.67 -4.09
C SER A 135 3.01 0.91 -4.01
N LYS A 136 3.73 0.05 -3.25
CA LYS A 136 5.15 0.25 -3.02
C LYS A 136 5.81 -1.04 -2.50
N VAL A 137 7.06 -1.26 -2.91
CA VAL A 137 7.96 -2.26 -2.34
C VAL A 137 9.19 -1.56 -1.80
N ILE A 138 9.58 -1.87 -0.58
CA ILE A 138 10.84 -1.42 0.03
C ILE A 138 11.73 -2.63 0.26
N VAL A 139 13.02 -2.50 -0.06
CA VAL A 139 14.04 -3.52 0.21
C VAL A 139 15.26 -2.85 0.83
N HIS A 140 15.68 -3.31 1.98
CA HIS A 140 16.91 -2.92 2.67
C HIS A 140 17.91 -4.05 2.60
N GLU A 141 19.06 -3.79 2.01
CA GLU A 141 20.22 -4.69 2.01
C GLU A 141 20.99 -4.62 3.34
N THR A 142 21.02 -3.41 3.93
CA THR A 142 21.62 -3.13 5.24
C THR A 142 20.65 -2.31 6.09
N CYS A 143 20.99 -2.10 7.36
CA CYS A 143 20.17 -1.27 8.24
C CYS A 143 20.10 0.22 7.83
N THR A 144 20.98 0.67 6.93
CA THR A 144 21.11 2.09 6.55
C THR A 144 20.92 2.34 5.05
N SER A 145 20.76 1.29 4.23
CA SER A 145 20.70 1.43 2.78
C SER A 145 19.68 0.49 2.18
N GLY A 146 18.94 0.96 1.20
CA GLY A 146 17.90 0.19 0.51
C GLY A 146 17.30 0.92 -0.67
N ALA A 147 16.34 0.28 -1.32
CA ALA A 147 15.62 0.81 -2.46
C ALA A 147 14.11 0.86 -2.19
N ILE A 148 13.45 1.83 -2.80
CA ILE A 148 11.98 1.98 -2.79
C ILE A 148 11.51 1.98 -4.25
N TYR A 149 10.57 1.09 -4.57
CA TYR A 149 9.98 0.99 -5.90
C TYR A 149 8.46 1.11 -5.86
N ARG A 150 7.88 1.90 -6.77
CA ARG A 150 6.43 2.18 -6.87
C ARG A 150 5.79 1.77 -8.19
N GLY A 151 6.50 0.97 -9.00
CA GLY A 151 6.09 0.64 -10.37
C GLY A 151 6.62 1.64 -11.39
N GLU A 152 6.66 1.22 -12.66
CA GLU A 152 7.00 2.10 -13.78
C GLU A 152 5.74 2.86 -14.19
N GLY A 153 5.85 4.16 -14.42
CA GLY A 153 4.82 4.94 -15.07
C GLY A 153 3.71 5.52 -14.18
N CYS A 154 3.94 5.75 -12.89
CA CYS A 154 3.19 6.83 -12.23
C CYS A 154 3.72 8.18 -12.75
N GLU A 155 3.43 8.49 -14.01
CA GLU A 155 3.44 9.89 -14.44
C GLU A 155 2.38 10.58 -13.59
N ALA A 156 2.83 11.45 -12.67
CA ALA A 156 1.96 12.41 -12.05
C ALA A 156 1.32 13.20 -13.19
N GLY A 157 0.05 12.89 -13.48
CA GLY A 157 -0.74 13.64 -14.44
C GLY A 157 -0.69 15.10 -14.01
N GLY A 158 -0.11 15.92 -14.90
CA GLY A 158 -0.09 17.35 -14.77
C GLY A 158 -1.50 17.96 -14.90
#